data_78ab38dcf634bffb98c8db6a6f41e0e0
#
_entry.id   78ab38dcf634bffb98c8db6a6f41e0e0
#
_cell.length_a   1.000
_cell.length_b   1.000
_cell.length_c   1.000
_cell.angle_alpha   90.00
_cell.angle_beta   90.00
_cell.angle_gamma   90.00
#
_symmetry.space_group_name_H-M   'P 1'
#
loop_
_entity.id
_entity.type
_entity.pdbx_description
1 polymer ?
#
loop_
_entity_poly.entity_id
_entity_poly.type
_entity_poly.pdbx_seq_one_letter_code
_entity_poly.pdbx_strand_id
1 'polypeptide(L)'
;MTPCPRVSHSGDGPGRAEPIRLAFAVHKVPFEDVILTGDAWSSLKRETPWGQVPVLEVDGKMLAQSRTIMAYVGRVTGLHPEDPFAAAKVDEFCDTVEESSLALCSFSPRRNQPRGRSTSAVAWHCAAERSA
;
A
#
# COMPACT_ATOMS: atom_id res chain seq x y z
N MET A 1 19.63 3.45 -12.87
CA MET A 1 18.62 4.13 -12.03
C MET A 1 17.64 3.08 -11.59
N THR A 2 17.56 2.79 -10.31
CA THR A 2 16.55 1.86 -9.79
C THR A 2 15.18 2.53 -9.96
N PRO A 3 14.22 1.94 -10.66
CA PRO A 3 12.90 2.54 -10.80
C PRO A 3 12.25 2.70 -9.43
N CYS A 4 11.53 3.81 -9.27
CA CYS A 4 10.84 4.15 -8.04
C CYS A 4 9.68 3.17 -7.81
N PRO A 5 9.54 2.53 -6.65
CA PRO A 5 8.38 1.70 -6.35
C PRO A 5 7.08 2.50 -6.49
N ARG A 6 6.03 1.87 -7.02
CA ARG A 6 4.71 2.48 -7.17
C ARG A 6 3.68 1.74 -6.34
N VAL A 7 2.95 2.47 -5.50
CA VAL A 7 1.85 1.94 -4.69
C VAL A 7 0.53 2.42 -5.27
N SER A 8 -0.25 1.52 -5.85
CA SER A 8 -1.58 1.83 -6.37
C SER A 8 -2.65 1.41 -5.38
N HIS A 9 -3.57 2.33 -5.05
CA HIS A 9 -4.64 2.09 -4.08
C HIS A 9 -5.92 2.88 -4.42
N SER A 10 -7.02 2.52 -3.78
CA SER A 10 -8.31 3.20 -3.95
C SER A 10 -8.59 4.15 -2.79
N GLY A 11 -8.93 5.41 -3.12
CA GLY A 11 -9.41 6.42 -2.17
C GLY A 11 -8.30 7.18 -1.45
N ASP A 12 -8.70 8.29 -0.84
CA ASP A 12 -7.83 9.29 -0.18
C ASP A 12 -7.67 8.99 1.33
N GLY A 13 -8.36 7.98 1.85
CA GLY A 13 -8.38 7.67 3.28
C GLY A 13 -7.42 6.58 3.70
N PRO A 14 -7.19 6.48 5.01
CA PRO A 14 -6.42 5.36 5.56
C PRO A 14 -7.14 4.05 5.24
N GLY A 15 -6.50 3.22 4.46
CA GLY A 15 -7.00 1.92 4.06
C GLY A 15 -5.87 0.88 4.15
N ARG A 16 -6.02 -0.24 3.45
CA ARG A 16 -5.03 -1.32 3.45
C ARG A 16 -3.67 -0.92 2.86
N ALA A 17 -3.61 0.18 2.09
CA ALA A 17 -2.37 0.74 1.55
C ALA A 17 -1.61 1.59 2.57
N GLU A 18 -2.26 2.12 3.59
CA GLU A 18 -1.66 3.08 4.52
C GLU A 18 -0.44 2.53 5.26
N PRO A 19 -0.44 1.32 5.82
CA PRO A 19 0.75 0.76 6.46
C PRO A 19 1.95 0.66 5.49
N ILE A 20 1.69 0.36 4.22
CA ILE A 20 2.71 0.27 3.18
C ILE A 20 3.34 1.64 2.93
N ARG A 21 2.51 2.68 2.79
CA ARG A 21 2.92 4.07 2.60
C ARG A 21 3.74 4.57 3.78
N LEU A 22 3.29 4.28 5.01
CA LEU A 22 3.99 4.62 6.24
C LEU A 22 5.36 3.94 6.34
N ALA A 23 5.47 2.67 5.97
CA ALA A 23 6.74 1.94 5.99
C ALA A 23 7.77 2.58 5.05
N PHE A 24 7.38 2.98 3.85
CA PHE A 24 8.24 3.72 2.94
C PHE A 24 8.63 5.11 3.50
N ALA A 25 7.65 5.83 4.06
CA ALA A 25 7.87 7.18 4.60
C ALA A 25 8.83 7.18 5.80
N VAL A 26 8.67 6.25 6.74
CA VAL A 26 9.53 6.13 7.93
C VAL A 26 11.00 5.92 7.54
N HIS A 27 11.23 5.09 6.53
CA HIS A 27 12.58 4.79 6.03
C HIS A 27 13.07 5.75 4.93
N LYS A 28 12.28 6.79 4.64
CA LYS A 28 12.62 7.80 3.60
C LYS A 28 12.93 7.15 2.24
N VAL A 29 12.31 6.01 1.96
CA VAL A 29 12.40 5.37 0.64
C VAL A 29 11.41 6.08 -0.28
N PRO A 30 11.87 6.69 -1.37
CA PRO A 30 10.99 7.35 -2.33
C PRO A 30 10.07 6.32 -3.01
N PHE A 31 8.80 6.64 -3.15
CA PHE A 31 7.82 5.84 -3.87
C PHE A 31 6.81 6.74 -4.57
N GLU A 32 6.17 6.23 -5.60
CA GLU A 32 5.07 6.89 -6.29
C GLU A 32 3.74 6.42 -5.67
N ASP A 33 2.97 7.37 -5.16
CA ASP A 33 1.65 7.11 -4.55
C ASP A 33 0.55 7.35 -5.59
N VAL A 34 -0.13 6.29 -6.03
CA VAL A 34 -1.12 6.33 -7.11
C VAL A 34 -2.50 6.06 -6.59
N ILE A 35 -3.31 7.12 -6.53
CA ILE A 35 -4.73 7.03 -6.16
C ILE A 35 -5.54 6.69 -7.41
N LEU A 36 -6.20 5.54 -7.38
CA LEU A 36 -7.03 5.05 -8.47
C LEU A 36 -8.46 5.56 -8.32
N THR A 37 -8.89 6.39 -9.25
CA THR A 37 -10.31 6.78 -9.41
C THR A 37 -11.07 5.77 -10.25
N GLY A 38 -12.41 5.88 -10.30
CA GLY A 38 -13.29 4.87 -10.89
C GLY A 38 -12.88 4.35 -12.26
N ASP A 39 -12.55 5.23 -13.22
CA ASP A 39 -12.18 4.85 -14.59
C ASP A 39 -10.77 4.25 -14.64
N ALA A 40 -9.80 4.87 -13.95
CA ALA A 40 -8.44 4.36 -13.83
C ALA A 40 -8.45 2.97 -13.17
N TRP A 41 -9.28 2.77 -12.14
CA TRP A 41 -9.45 1.47 -11.52
C TRP A 41 -10.04 0.43 -12.49
N SER A 42 -11.06 0.79 -13.25
CA SER A 42 -11.70 -0.11 -14.21
C SER A 42 -10.74 -0.63 -15.27
N SER A 43 -9.79 0.20 -15.69
CA SER A 43 -8.73 -0.16 -16.64
C SER A 43 -7.68 -1.06 -15.98
N LEU A 44 -7.13 -0.63 -14.84
CA LEU A 44 -6.05 -1.34 -14.16
C LEU A 44 -6.49 -2.67 -13.55
N LYS A 45 -7.77 -2.80 -13.18
CA LYS A 45 -8.31 -4.00 -12.52
C LYS A 45 -8.02 -5.30 -13.27
N ARG A 46 -8.01 -5.25 -14.60
CA ARG A 46 -7.75 -6.43 -15.45
C ARG A 46 -6.28 -6.81 -15.49
N GLU A 47 -5.39 -5.85 -15.21
CA GLU A 47 -3.93 -6.02 -15.22
C GLU A 47 -3.40 -6.43 -13.85
N THR A 48 -4.16 -6.17 -12.78
CA THR A 48 -3.74 -6.53 -11.42
C THR A 48 -3.86 -8.03 -11.18
N PRO A 49 -2.95 -8.64 -10.43
CA PRO A 49 -2.90 -10.11 -10.25
C PRO A 49 -4.20 -10.72 -9.72
N TRP A 50 -4.94 -10.01 -8.88
CA TRP A 50 -6.17 -10.51 -8.24
C TRP A 50 -7.38 -9.57 -8.42
N GLY A 51 -7.30 -8.59 -9.32
CA GLY A 51 -8.36 -7.60 -9.49
C GLY A 51 -8.65 -6.80 -8.22
N GLN A 52 -7.66 -6.58 -7.36
CA GLN A 52 -7.76 -5.91 -6.06
C GLN A 52 -6.62 -4.94 -5.86
N VAL A 53 -6.82 -3.96 -4.98
CA VAL A 53 -5.79 -3.03 -4.48
C VAL A 53 -5.67 -3.18 -2.96
N PRO A 54 -4.49 -2.86 -2.37
CA PRO A 54 -3.33 -2.22 -2.98
C PRO A 54 -2.50 -3.16 -3.85
N VAL A 55 -1.78 -2.56 -4.80
CA VAL A 55 -0.75 -3.23 -5.62
C VAL A 55 0.54 -2.44 -5.51
N LEU A 56 1.63 -3.11 -5.28
CA LEU A 56 2.98 -2.57 -5.35
C LEU A 56 3.61 -2.99 -6.67
N GLU A 57 4.11 -2.03 -7.43
CA GLU A 57 4.90 -2.29 -8.63
C GLU A 57 6.37 -1.93 -8.37
N VAL A 58 7.25 -2.87 -8.62
CA VAL A 58 8.71 -2.70 -8.52
C VAL A 58 9.36 -3.31 -9.75
N ASP A 59 10.14 -2.53 -10.47
CA ASP A 59 10.85 -2.96 -11.68
C ASP A 59 9.92 -3.65 -12.72
N GLY A 60 8.71 -3.11 -12.87
CA GLY A 60 7.70 -3.65 -13.79
C GLY A 60 7.04 -4.94 -13.32
N LYS A 61 7.29 -5.38 -12.09
CA LYS A 61 6.66 -6.55 -11.48
C LYS A 61 5.63 -6.12 -10.45
N MET A 62 4.44 -6.71 -10.53
CA MET A 62 3.35 -6.42 -9.61
C MET A 62 3.29 -7.41 -8.45
N LEU A 63 3.17 -6.89 -7.24
CA LEU A 63 2.91 -7.62 -6.02
C LEU A 63 1.58 -7.16 -5.44
N ALA A 64 0.70 -8.10 -5.14
CA ALA A 64 -0.61 -7.84 -4.55
C ALA A 64 -0.71 -8.45 -3.14
N GLN A 65 -1.82 -8.19 -2.46
CA GLN A 65 -2.12 -8.51 -1.06
C GLN A 65 -1.35 -7.63 -0.08
N SER A 66 -2.07 -6.80 0.66
CA SER A 66 -1.51 -5.80 1.59
C SER A 66 -0.46 -6.38 2.53
N ARG A 67 -0.74 -7.55 3.10
CA ARG A 67 0.17 -8.23 4.00
C ARG A 67 1.46 -8.71 3.31
N THR A 68 1.35 -9.30 2.13
CA THR A 68 2.51 -9.73 1.33
C THR A 68 3.37 -8.54 0.93
N ILE A 69 2.73 -7.43 0.54
CA ILE A 69 3.42 -6.19 0.23
C ILE A 69 4.16 -5.66 1.47
N MET A 70 3.49 -5.64 2.64
CA MET A 70 4.12 -5.22 3.90
C MET A 70 5.34 -6.06 4.25
N ALA A 71 5.25 -7.38 4.14
CA ALA A 71 6.39 -8.27 4.39
C ALA A 71 7.56 -8.03 3.42
N TYR A 72 7.26 -7.75 2.15
CA TYR A 72 8.28 -7.38 1.17
C TYR A 72 8.94 -6.04 1.51
N VAL A 73 8.11 -5.01 1.75
CA VAL A 73 8.60 -3.67 2.12
C VAL A 73 9.42 -3.73 3.41
N GLY A 74 8.95 -4.46 4.42
CA GLY A 74 9.69 -4.66 5.66
C GLY A 74 11.09 -5.25 5.46
N ARG A 75 11.23 -6.21 4.52
CA ARG A 75 12.54 -6.81 4.19
C ARG A 75 13.47 -5.82 3.48
N VAL A 76 12.94 -5.10 2.48
CA VAL A 76 13.78 -4.17 1.70
C VAL A 76 14.13 -2.90 2.45
N THR A 77 13.33 -2.52 3.46
CA THR A 77 13.59 -1.35 4.32
C THR A 77 14.34 -1.70 5.61
N GLY A 78 14.56 -2.98 5.91
CA GLY A 78 15.21 -3.42 7.14
C GLY A 78 14.31 -3.39 8.38
N LEU A 79 12.99 -3.21 8.22
CA LEU A 79 12.00 -3.30 9.31
C LEU A 79 11.70 -4.74 9.72
N HIS A 80 11.92 -5.69 8.82
CA HIS A 80 11.64 -7.09 9.09
C HIS A 80 12.84 -7.73 9.78
N PRO A 81 12.67 -8.42 10.91
CA PRO A 81 13.76 -9.09 11.61
C PRO A 81 14.43 -10.17 10.77
N GLU A 82 15.74 -10.35 10.93
CA GLU A 82 16.48 -11.43 10.29
C GLU A 82 16.27 -12.78 11.01
N ASP A 83 16.08 -12.74 12.33
CA ASP A 83 15.78 -13.94 13.10
C ASP A 83 14.42 -14.52 12.70
N PRO A 84 14.34 -15.80 12.30
CA PRO A 84 13.12 -16.41 11.79
C PRO A 84 11.95 -16.40 12.81
N PHE A 85 12.25 -16.56 14.10
CA PHE A 85 11.20 -16.56 15.13
C PHE A 85 10.66 -15.15 15.39
N ALA A 86 11.55 -14.15 15.45
CA ALA A 86 11.14 -12.75 15.56
C ALA A 86 10.34 -12.31 14.32
N ALA A 87 10.74 -12.74 13.13
CA ALA A 87 10.00 -12.49 11.90
C ALA A 87 8.59 -13.10 11.96
N ALA A 88 8.47 -14.34 12.43
CA ALA A 88 7.17 -15.00 12.60
C ALA A 88 6.28 -14.28 13.62
N LYS A 89 6.84 -13.71 14.68
CA LYS A 89 6.08 -12.89 15.65
C LYS A 89 5.56 -11.59 15.06
N VAL A 90 6.32 -10.96 14.16
CA VAL A 90 5.82 -9.79 13.40
C VAL A 90 4.68 -10.21 12.48
N ASP A 91 4.84 -11.33 11.79
CA ASP A 91 3.81 -11.87 10.91
C ASP A 91 2.52 -12.23 11.68
N GLU A 92 2.63 -12.88 12.83
CA GLU A 92 1.50 -13.19 13.74
C GLU A 92 0.74 -11.91 14.14
N PHE A 93 1.46 -10.86 14.51
CA PHE A 93 0.85 -9.58 14.87
C PHE A 93 0.10 -8.96 13.69
N CYS A 94 0.73 -8.94 12.51
CA CYS A 94 0.11 -8.40 11.30
C CYS A 94 -1.16 -9.16 10.91
N ASP A 95 -1.18 -10.49 11.03
CA ASP A 95 -2.36 -11.31 10.78
C ASP A 95 -3.49 -10.97 11.74
N THR A 96 -3.19 -10.85 13.02
CA THR A 96 -4.17 -10.49 14.05
C THR A 96 -4.81 -9.12 13.79
N VAL A 97 -4.01 -8.14 13.35
CA VAL A 97 -4.52 -6.81 12.97
C VAL A 97 -5.42 -6.88 11.74
N GLU A 98 -5.03 -7.66 10.72
CA GLU A 98 -5.84 -7.83 9.50
C GLU A 98 -7.20 -8.48 9.83
N GLU A 99 -7.22 -9.55 10.62
CA GLU A 99 -8.45 -10.20 11.07
C GLU A 99 -9.36 -9.25 11.86
N SER A 100 -8.78 -8.48 12.77
CA SER A 100 -9.52 -7.48 13.55
C SER A 100 -10.14 -6.40 12.67
N SER A 101 -9.40 -5.95 11.66
CA SER A 101 -9.87 -4.96 10.69
C SER A 101 -11.04 -5.47 9.85
N LEU A 102 -11.00 -6.74 9.44
CA LEU A 102 -12.08 -7.40 8.72
C LEU A 102 -13.33 -7.54 9.58
N ALA A 103 -13.18 -7.91 10.84
CA ALA A 103 -14.29 -8.00 11.79
C ALA A 103 -14.97 -6.63 11.99
N LEU A 104 -14.20 -5.56 12.17
CA LEU A 104 -14.73 -4.19 12.30
C LEU A 104 -15.46 -3.73 11.03
N CYS A 105 -14.94 -4.05 9.85
CA CYS A 105 -15.62 -3.74 8.59
C CYS A 105 -16.96 -4.46 8.43
N SER A 106 -17.08 -5.67 9.00
CA SER A 106 -18.33 -6.44 8.98
C SER A 106 -19.42 -5.84 9.90
N PHE A 107 -19.01 -5.18 10.98
CA PHE A 107 -19.90 -4.49 11.91
C PHE A 107 -20.27 -3.06 11.49
N SER A 108 -19.53 -2.47 10.57
CA SER A 108 -19.86 -1.13 10.09
C SER A 108 -21.10 -1.18 9.21
N PRO A 109 -22.22 -0.53 9.61
CA PRO A 109 -23.36 -0.39 8.72
C PRO A 109 -22.85 0.29 7.45
N ARG A 110 -23.10 -0.32 6.29
CA ARG A 110 -22.70 0.26 5.00
C ARG A 110 -23.20 1.69 4.97
N ARG A 111 -22.32 2.63 5.27
CA ARG A 111 -22.61 4.03 5.02
C ARG A 111 -22.82 4.14 3.52
N ASN A 112 -24.06 4.36 3.15
CA ASN A 112 -24.45 4.83 1.84
C ASN A 112 -23.93 6.27 1.73
N GLN A 113 -22.62 6.42 1.52
CA GLN A 113 -21.97 7.72 1.44
C GLN A 113 -22.10 8.17 -0.01
N PRO A 114 -22.82 9.26 -0.27
CA PRO A 114 -22.83 9.86 -1.59
C PRO A 114 -21.38 10.19 -1.93
N ARG A 115 -20.96 9.86 -3.15
CA ARG A 115 -19.63 10.16 -3.69
C ARG A 115 -19.41 11.67 -3.70
N GLY A 116 -18.90 12.20 -2.59
CA GLY A 116 -18.48 13.58 -2.44
C GLY A 116 -17.13 13.78 -3.13
N ARG A 117 -17.01 14.92 -3.79
CA ARG A 117 -15.82 15.34 -4.54
C ARG A 117 -14.59 15.36 -3.64
N SER A 118 -13.52 14.70 -4.11
CA SER A 118 -12.17 14.80 -3.59
C SER A 118 -11.63 16.21 -3.75
N THR A 119 -11.16 16.79 -2.66
CA THR A 119 -10.30 17.99 -2.68
C THR A 119 -9.00 17.65 -1.97
N SER A 120 -7.91 17.89 -2.67
CA SER A 120 -6.50 17.84 -2.29
C SER A 120 -5.77 16.50 -2.45
N ALA A 121 -5.16 16.38 -3.64
CA ALA A 121 -4.03 15.50 -3.85
C ALA A 121 -2.80 16.09 -3.14
N VAL A 122 -2.33 15.44 -2.09
CA VAL A 122 -0.97 15.67 -1.60
C VAL A 122 -0.07 14.78 -2.44
N ALA A 123 0.42 15.35 -3.54
CA ALA A 123 1.42 14.71 -4.38
C ALA A 123 2.76 14.70 -3.64
N TRP A 124 3.14 13.55 -3.10
CA TRP A 124 4.50 13.30 -2.67
C TRP A 124 5.34 13.06 -3.92
N HIS A 125 5.97 14.12 -4.39
CA HIS A 125 6.87 14.04 -5.53
C HIS A 125 8.14 13.28 -5.11
N CYS A 126 8.53 12.32 -5.93
CA CYS A 126 9.86 11.74 -5.95
C CYS A 126 10.82 12.85 -6.43
N ALA A 127 11.27 13.71 -5.50
CA ALA A 127 12.26 14.72 -5.79
C ALA A 127 13.62 14.01 -5.94
N ALA A 128 13.98 13.67 -7.18
CA ALA A 128 15.35 13.38 -7.52
C ALA A 128 16.16 14.66 -7.34
N GLU A 129 16.81 14.84 -6.20
CA GLU A 129 17.83 15.86 -6.06
C GLU A 129 18.98 15.54 -7.01
N ARG A 130 19.03 16.32 -8.06
CA ARG A 130 20.25 16.48 -8.87
C ARG A 130 21.18 17.35 -8.06
N SER A 131 22.15 16.77 -7.44
CA SER A 131 23.35 17.50 -7.00
C SER A 131 24.36 17.44 -8.12
N ALA A 132 24.77 18.61 -8.53
CA ALA A 132 25.83 18.87 -9.48
C ALA A 132 27.19 18.36 -8.99
#